data_73fb3b8f1b27bca6d1045e9fc680d9bf
#
_entry.id   73fb3b8f1b27bca6d1045e9fc680d9bf
#
_cell.length_a   1.000
_cell.length_b   1.000
_cell.length_c   1.000
_cell.angle_alpha   90.00
_cell.angle_beta   90.00
_cell.angle_gamma   90.00
#
_symmetry.space_group_name_H-M   'P 1'
#
loop_
_entity.id
_entity.type
_entity.pdbx_description
1 polymer ?
#
loop_
_entity_poly.entity_id
_entity_poly.type
_entity_poly.pdbx_seq_one_letter_code
_entity_poly.pdbx_strand_id
1 'polypeptide(L)'
;MRWELPVLALRNLVIVPGTTVSVSVGRMKSRRAIEEAQAADRRVLILTQRDQSVDEPAGEDLFENGTLASIKQVVRLQDGTLEVLVESLERAKVVDYLPVQYLRAVVETISDDTSGDARVIQVLASEVKDGFEKYVAQNKNLRMDNIQLEYVRNLSTPGALADQVTSHSTWEVADKQIIVEAISIRERLEKVLQNLNRDLENFEMDKKIAARVKEQMDQNQREYYLREQMKAIGKELGGGEDGPAEVEELREKIMAVGMPEKVQEKALKELARLERTRWQPRRNRRSQLFGLADRNAVDQTRRRDPGH
;
A
#
# COMPACT_ATOMS: atom_id res chain seq x y z
N MET A 1 4.54 39.82 3.97
CA MET A 1 3.65 40.80 3.32
C MET A 1 2.22 40.30 3.56
N ARG A 2 1.26 41.22 3.86
CA ARG A 2 -0.14 40.83 4.15
C ARG A 2 -1.04 41.17 2.99
N TRP A 3 -1.97 40.27 2.68
CA TRP A 3 -2.94 40.42 1.60
C TRP A 3 -4.33 40.05 2.10
N GLU A 4 -5.36 40.63 1.52
CA GLU A 4 -6.72 40.12 1.68
C GLU A 4 -7.12 39.35 0.45
N LEU A 5 -7.27 38.06 0.56
CA LEU A 5 -7.46 37.15 -0.58
C LEU A 5 -8.70 36.26 -0.43
N PRO A 6 -9.38 35.95 -1.52
CA PRO A 6 -10.30 34.84 -1.56
C PRO A 6 -9.58 33.53 -1.22
N VAL A 7 -10.29 32.63 -0.54
CA VAL A 7 -9.75 31.30 -0.17
C VAL A 7 -10.47 30.20 -0.94
N LEU A 8 -9.70 29.35 -1.59
CA LEU A 8 -10.17 28.13 -2.25
C LEU A 8 -9.89 26.92 -1.35
N ALA A 9 -10.95 26.32 -0.83
CA ALA A 9 -10.86 25.12 0.00
C ALA A 9 -10.84 23.85 -0.87
N LEU A 10 -9.78 23.06 -0.77
CA LEU A 10 -9.64 21.78 -1.46
C LEU A 10 -9.86 20.60 -0.50
N ARG A 11 -10.55 19.56 -0.97
CA ARG A 11 -10.93 18.41 -0.15
C ARG A 11 -9.79 17.40 0.03
N ASN A 12 -9.19 16.98 -1.06
CA ASN A 12 -8.24 15.84 -1.09
C ASN A 12 -6.92 16.19 -1.78
N LEU A 13 -6.63 17.46 -1.93
CA LEU A 13 -5.47 17.91 -2.67
C LEU A 13 -4.71 18.96 -1.85
N VAL A 14 -3.43 18.74 -1.69
CA VAL A 14 -2.47 19.68 -1.14
C VAL A 14 -1.65 20.23 -2.30
N ILE A 15 -1.65 21.54 -2.48
CA ILE A 15 -0.86 22.22 -3.50
C ILE A 15 0.39 22.79 -2.85
N VAL A 16 1.54 22.49 -3.42
CA VAL A 16 2.85 22.98 -2.98
C VAL A 16 3.33 24.09 -3.94
N PRO A 17 4.22 24.98 -3.50
CA PRO A 17 4.80 26.01 -4.37
C PRO A 17 5.50 25.46 -5.62
N GLY A 18 5.48 26.25 -6.69
CA GLY A 18 6.17 25.92 -7.94
C GLY A 18 5.46 24.88 -8.80
N THR A 19 4.16 24.64 -8.60
CA THR A 19 3.38 23.69 -9.40
C THR A 19 2.25 24.40 -10.17
N THR A 20 1.89 23.85 -11.32
CA THR A 20 0.72 24.27 -12.08
C THR A 20 -0.29 23.13 -12.10
N VAL A 21 -1.48 23.36 -11.58
CA VAL A 21 -2.50 22.33 -11.36
C VAL A 21 -3.86 22.81 -11.84
N SER A 22 -4.63 21.93 -12.49
CA SER A 22 -6.05 22.15 -12.76
C SER A 22 -6.88 21.60 -11.61
N VAL A 23 -7.79 22.42 -11.10
CA VAL A 23 -8.70 22.06 -9.99
C VAL A 23 -10.14 22.27 -10.40
N SER A 24 -10.97 21.30 -10.06
CA SER A 24 -12.42 21.36 -10.31
C SER A 24 -13.14 22.00 -9.13
N VAL A 25 -13.89 23.07 -9.39
CA VAL A 25 -14.54 23.90 -8.37
C VAL A 25 -16.06 23.87 -8.58
N GLY A 26 -16.75 23.05 -7.80
CA GLY A 26 -18.22 22.87 -7.90
C GLY A 26 -19.00 23.64 -6.83
N ARG A 27 -18.46 23.78 -5.60
CA ARG A 27 -19.14 24.41 -4.46
C ARG A 27 -19.43 25.88 -4.71
N MET A 28 -20.62 26.34 -4.32
CA MET A 28 -21.05 27.71 -4.57
C MET A 28 -20.10 28.74 -3.95
N LYS A 29 -19.68 28.57 -2.68
CA LYS A 29 -18.74 29.49 -2.01
C LYS A 29 -17.39 29.53 -2.71
N SER A 30 -16.87 28.37 -3.15
CA SER A 30 -15.60 28.25 -3.86
C SER A 30 -15.67 28.90 -5.25
N ARG A 31 -16.77 28.71 -5.99
CA ARG A 31 -16.98 29.38 -7.28
C ARG A 31 -16.97 30.89 -7.12
N ARG A 32 -17.69 31.39 -6.09
CA ARG A 32 -17.73 32.82 -5.80
C ARG A 32 -16.34 33.36 -5.43
N ALA A 33 -15.57 32.64 -4.65
CA ALA A 33 -14.18 32.99 -4.34
C ALA A 33 -13.30 33.11 -5.61
N ILE A 34 -13.47 32.23 -6.56
CA ILE A 34 -12.76 32.28 -7.86
C ILE A 34 -13.22 33.44 -8.73
N GLU A 35 -14.53 33.72 -8.80
CA GLU A 35 -15.09 34.85 -9.53
C GLU A 35 -14.57 36.16 -8.99
N GLU A 36 -14.53 36.33 -7.66
CA GLU A 36 -13.99 37.52 -6.99
C GLU A 36 -12.46 37.66 -7.24
N ALA A 37 -11.72 36.54 -7.17
CA ALA A 37 -10.30 36.58 -7.49
C ALA A 37 -10.03 36.98 -8.94
N GLN A 38 -10.86 36.52 -9.91
CA GLN A 38 -10.74 36.92 -11.32
C GLN A 38 -11.03 38.40 -11.57
N ALA A 39 -11.99 38.98 -10.80
CA ALA A 39 -12.34 40.39 -10.91
C ALA A 39 -11.26 41.30 -10.29
N ALA A 40 -10.41 40.76 -9.42
CA ALA A 40 -9.34 41.50 -8.75
C ALA A 40 -7.97 41.21 -9.44
N ASP A 41 -6.99 40.77 -8.70
CA ASP A 41 -5.60 40.54 -9.14
C ASP A 41 -5.28 39.08 -9.52
N ARG A 42 -6.32 38.23 -9.62
CA ARG A 42 -6.25 36.79 -9.93
C ARG A 42 -5.46 35.98 -8.91
N ARG A 43 -5.32 36.47 -7.68
CA ARG A 43 -4.68 35.77 -6.60
C ARG A 43 -5.70 35.07 -5.72
N VAL A 44 -5.36 33.89 -5.25
CA VAL A 44 -6.19 33.09 -4.36
C VAL A 44 -5.30 32.34 -3.38
N LEU A 45 -5.72 32.26 -2.11
CA LEU A 45 -5.10 31.36 -1.17
C LEU A 45 -5.75 29.98 -1.31
N ILE A 46 -4.94 28.94 -1.50
CA ILE A 46 -5.40 27.57 -1.57
C ILE A 46 -5.09 26.88 -0.25
N LEU A 47 -6.14 26.36 0.40
CA LEU A 47 -6.06 25.63 1.65
C LEU A 47 -6.70 24.27 1.50
N THR A 48 -6.17 23.29 2.25
CA THR A 48 -6.72 21.94 2.30
C THR A 48 -7.64 21.79 3.50
N GLN A 49 -8.73 21.01 3.35
CA GLN A 49 -9.61 20.66 4.45
C GLN A 49 -8.94 19.66 5.39
N ARG A 50 -9.18 19.83 6.71
CA ARG A 50 -8.77 18.87 7.74
C ARG A 50 -9.60 17.59 7.68
N ASP A 51 -10.92 17.75 7.52
CA ASP A 51 -11.87 16.65 7.37
C ASP A 51 -12.54 16.70 6.00
N GLN A 52 -12.32 15.64 5.23
CA GLN A 52 -12.85 15.51 3.86
C GLN A 52 -14.36 15.31 3.82
N SER A 53 -14.99 14.91 4.93
CA SER A 53 -16.43 14.66 5.01
C SER A 53 -17.27 15.94 5.08
N VAL A 54 -16.66 17.08 5.44
CA VAL A 54 -17.35 18.37 5.54
C VAL A 54 -17.64 18.91 4.14
N ASP A 55 -18.91 19.03 3.80
CA ASP A 55 -19.33 19.51 2.48
C ASP A 55 -19.14 21.02 2.30
N GLU A 56 -19.49 21.80 3.31
CA GLU A 56 -19.40 23.27 3.31
C GLU A 56 -18.42 23.72 4.41
N PRO A 57 -17.10 23.66 4.18
CA PRO A 57 -16.12 24.01 5.19
C PRO A 57 -16.18 25.48 5.58
N ALA A 58 -16.01 25.72 6.88
CA ALA A 58 -15.68 27.02 7.47
C ALA A 58 -14.16 27.17 7.63
N GLY A 59 -13.71 28.31 8.10
CA GLY A 59 -12.28 28.57 8.29
C GLY A 59 -11.59 27.58 9.25
N GLU A 60 -12.30 27.16 10.29
CA GLU A 60 -11.82 26.19 11.30
C GLU A 60 -11.62 24.76 10.75
N ASP A 61 -12.33 24.42 9.67
CA ASP A 61 -12.21 23.12 9.00
C ASP A 61 -11.01 23.05 8.06
N LEU A 62 -10.28 24.13 7.89
CA LEU A 62 -9.13 24.22 6.99
C LEU A 62 -7.81 24.23 7.76
N PHE A 63 -6.75 23.76 7.11
CA PHE A 63 -5.40 24.00 7.59
C PHE A 63 -5.07 25.50 7.48
N GLU A 64 -4.28 26.01 8.43
CA GLU A 64 -3.91 27.43 8.44
C GLU A 64 -2.86 27.78 7.39
N ASN A 65 -1.99 26.83 7.07
CA ASN A 65 -0.93 26.97 6.10
C ASN A 65 -1.33 26.32 4.76
N GLY A 66 -1.09 27.06 3.70
CA GLY A 66 -1.34 26.63 2.34
C GLY A 66 -0.48 27.38 1.35
N THR A 67 -0.98 27.58 0.15
CA THR A 67 -0.21 28.13 -0.96
C THR A 67 -0.93 29.27 -1.62
N LEU A 68 -0.26 30.40 -1.74
CA LEU A 68 -0.68 31.51 -2.56
C LEU A 68 -0.56 31.09 -4.03
N ALA A 69 -1.62 31.27 -4.80
CA ALA A 69 -1.64 30.91 -6.22
C ALA A 69 -2.18 32.03 -7.10
N SER A 70 -1.78 32.01 -8.37
CA SER A 70 -2.30 32.86 -9.44
C SER A 70 -3.20 32.06 -10.37
N ILE A 71 -4.40 32.56 -10.63
CA ILE A 71 -5.35 31.96 -11.58
C ILE A 71 -4.91 32.29 -13.01
N LYS A 72 -4.54 31.26 -13.76
CA LYS A 72 -4.13 31.40 -15.17
C LYS A 72 -5.32 31.32 -16.13
N GLN A 73 -6.19 30.35 -15.89
CA GLN A 73 -7.34 30.11 -16.75
C GLN A 73 -8.52 29.59 -15.93
N VAL A 74 -9.72 29.99 -16.31
CA VAL A 74 -10.97 29.44 -15.79
C VAL A 74 -11.85 29.04 -16.97
N VAL A 75 -12.33 27.81 -16.96
CA VAL A 75 -13.28 27.25 -17.92
C VAL A 75 -14.54 26.85 -17.19
N ARG A 76 -15.70 27.37 -17.63
CA ARG A 76 -16.99 26.96 -17.07
C ARG A 76 -17.53 25.76 -17.85
N LEU A 77 -17.81 24.70 -17.17
CA LEU A 77 -18.43 23.48 -17.73
C LEU A 77 -19.95 23.62 -17.81
N GLN A 78 -20.60 22.72 -18.56
CA GLN A 78 -22.05 22.73 -18.78
C GLN A 78 -22.86 22.52 -17.49
N ASP A 79 -22.33 21.78 -16.52
CA ASP A 79 -22.93 21.54 -15.21
C ASP A 79 -22.76 22.72 -14.22
N GLY A 80 -22.10 23.79 -14.66
CA GLY A 80 -21.80 24.96 -13.86
C GLY A 80 -20.54 24.84 -12.99
N THR A 81 -19.83 23.73 -13.02
CA THR A 81 -18.51 23.55 -12.39
C THR A 81 -17.47 24.40 -13.12
N LEU A 82 -16.50 24.94 -12.36
CA LEU A 82 -15.37 25.67 -12.92
C LEU A 82 -14.12 24.76 -12.92
N GLU A 83 -13.47 24.61 -14.06
CA GLU A 83 -12.11 24.09 -14.15
C GLU A 83 -11.15 25.28 -14.11
N VAL A 84 -10.32 25.30 -13.07
CA VAL A 84 -9.45 26.43 -12.76
C VAL A 84 -7.99 25.98 -12.83
N LEU A 85 -7.25 26.52 -13.79
CA LEU A 85 -5.81 26.33 -13.87
C LEU A 85 -5.12 27.35 -12.97
N VAL A 86 -4.41 26.88 -11.96
CA VAL A 86 -3.68 27.71 -11.00
C VAL A 86 -2.19 27.42 -11.07
N GLU A 87 -1.40 28.49 -10.98
CA GLU A 87 0.03 28.42 -10.75
C GLU A 87 0.31 28.77 -9.28
N SER A 88 0.85 27.85 -8.55
CA SER A 88 1.20 28.04 -7.14
C SER A 88 2.52 28.79 -7.02
N LEU A 89 2.56 29.80 -6.16
CA LEU A 89 3.68 30.74 -6.07
C LEU A 89 4.53 30.47 -4.82
N GLU A 90 3.99 30.75 -3.65
CA GLU A 90 4.72 30.70 -2.39
C GLU A 90 3.82 30.22 -1.24
N ARG A 91 4.42 29.80 -0.14
CA ARG A 91 3.70 29.44 1.07
C ARG A 91 3.07 30.64 1.71
N ALA A 92 1.88 30.43 2.27
CA ALA A 92 1.17 31.47 2.99
C ALA A 92 0.36 30.87 4.14
N LYS A 93 0.11 31.67 5.16
CA LYS A 93 -0.76 31.31 6.28
C LYS A 93 -1.91 32.30 6.44
N VAL A 94 -3.00 31.79 6.95
CA VAL A 94 -4.12 32.59 7.38
C VAL A 94 -3.76 33.33 8.68
N VAL A 95 -4.05 34.62 8.71
CA VAL A 95 -3.95 35.45 9.93
C VAL A 95 -5.31 35.60 10.55
N ASP A 96 -6.34 35.89 9.73
CA ASP A 96 -7.72 36.09 10.18
C ASP A 96 -8.69 35.84 9.00
N TYR A 97 -9.90 35.37 9.30
CA TYR A 97 -10.98 35.24 8.32
C TYR A 97 -11.89 36.49 8.32
N LEU A 98 -12.30 36.89 7.14
CA LEU A 98 -13.18 38.03 6.97
C LEU A 98 -14.66 37.60 6.87
N PRO A 99 -15.59 38.32 7.49
CA PRO A 99 -17.01 37.95 7.55
C PRO A 99 -17.74 38.30 6.23
N VAL A 100 -17.51 37.52 5.19
CA VAL A 100 -18.16 37.64 3.88
C VAL A 100 -18.87 36.36 3.48
N GLN A 101 -19.66 36.38 2.39
CA GLN A 101 -20.48 35.22 1.98
C GLN A 101 -19.69 34.04 1.36
N TYR A 102 -18.39 34.20 1.18
CA TYR A 102 -17.45 33.16 0.72
C TYR A 102 -16.22 33.19 1.62
N LEU A 103 -15.34 32.21 1.47
CA LEU A 103 -14.11 32.20 2.26
C LEU A 103 -13.16 33.30 1.77
N ARG A 104 -12.83 34.26 2.63
CA ARG A 104 -11.85 35.32 2.43
C ARG A 104 -11.04 35.50 3.69
N ALA A 105 -9.76 35.71 3.55
CA ALA A 105 -8.85 35.80 4.68
C ALA A 105 -7.79 36.89 4.50
N VAL A 106 -7.32 37.41 5.63
CA VAL A 106 -6.04 38.13 5.71
C VAL A 106 -4.94 37.06 5.72
N VAL A 107 -4.03 37.16 4.79
CA VAL A 107 -3.01 36.16 4.49
C VAL A 107 -1.64 36.78 4.65
N GLU A 108 -0.68 36.03 5.19
CA GLU A 108 0.72 36.42 5.28
C GLU A 108 1.58 35.40 4.55
N THR A 109 2.43 35.85 3.62
CA THR A 109 3.38 34.98 2.92
C THR A 109 4.50 34.56 3.85
N ILE A 110 4.94 33.31 3.68
CA ILE A 110 5.99 32.67 4.47
C ILE A 110 7.19 32.41 3.56
N SER A 111 8.31 33.04 3.88
CA SER A 111 9.58 32.73 3.20
C SER A 111 10.20 31.46 3.76
N ASP A 112 10.84 30.70 2.91
CA ASP A 112 11.62 29.52 3.32
C ASP A 112 12.75 29.90 4.28
N ASP A 113 12.86 29.18 5.38
CA ASP A 113 14.01 29.27 6.26
C ASP A 113 15.18 28.45 5.68
N THR A 114 16.19 29.18 5.25
CA THR A 114 17.43 28.62 4.70
C THR A 114 18.54 28.47 5.75
N SER A 115 18.24 28.70 7.02
CA SER A 115 19.19 28.57 8.11
C SER A 115 19.62 27.11 8.28
N GLY A 116 20.90 26.90 8.64
CA GLY A 116 21.45 25.57 8.87
C GLY A 116 22.73 25.31 8.10
N ASP A 117 23.31 24.13 8.31
CA ASP A 117 24.52 23.72 7.60
C ASP A 117 24.19 23.39 6.13
N ALA A 118 24.72 24.21 5.22
CA ALA A 118 24.54 24.06 3.79
C ALA A 118 25.00 22.67 3.28
N ARG A 119 26.03 22.07 3.91
CA ARG A 119 26.48 20.71 3.54
C ARG A 119 25.45 19.65 3.89
N VAL A 120 24.83 19.77 5.07
CA VAL A 120 23.76 18.85 5.48
C VAL A 120 22.58 18.95 4.53
N ILE A 121 22.16 20.17 4.16
CA ILE A 121 21.07 20.40 3.22
C ILE A 121 21.39 19.77 1.85
N GLN A 122 22.63 19.90 1.36
CA GLN A 122 23.03 19.31 0.08
C GLN A 122 23.05 17.78 0.13
N VAL A 123 23.52 17.19 1.21
CA VAL A 123 23.50 15.73 1.39
C VAL A 123 22.05 15.23 1.40
N LEU A 124 21.17 15.85 2.20
CA LEU A 124 19.75 15.51 2.23
C LEU A 124 19.08 15.64 0.85
N ALA A 125 19.40 16.71 0.12
CA ALA A 125 18.87 16.90 -1.23
C ALA A 125 19.31 15.79 -2.21
N SER A 126 20.57 15.35 -2.09
CA SER A 126 21.07 14.21 -2.88
C SER A 126 20.34 12.92 -2.53
N GLU A 127 20.19 12.63 -1.24
CA GLU A 127 19.47 11.44 -0.78
C GLU A 127 17.99 11.45 -1.21
N VAL A 128 17.34 12.63 -1.18
CA VAL A 128 15.97 12.79 -1.68
C VAL A 128 15.88 12.50 -3.18
N LYS A 129 16.84 12.97 -3.99
CA LYS A 129 16.87 12.66 -5.43
C LYS A 129 16.98 11.16 -5.68
N ASP A 130 17.95 10.51 -5.04
CA ASP A 130 18.20 9.07 -5.19
C ASP A 130 17.02 8.25 -4.68
N GLY A 131 16.41 8.67 -3.56
CA GLY A 131 15.21 8.06 -3.01
C GLY A 131 14.01 8.19 -3.94
N PHE A 132 13.82 9.37 -4.53
CA PHE A 132 12.72 9.63 -5.45
C PHE A 132 12.84 8.85 -6.76
N GLU A 133 14.02 8.70 -7.33
CA GLU A 133 14.25 7.84 -8.50
C GLU A 133 13.83 6.38 -8.22
N LYS A 134 14.22 5.85 -7.06
CA LYS A 134 13.82 4.50 -6.62
C LYS A 134 12.31 4.40 -6.40
N TYR A 135 11.72 5.43 -5.81
CA TYR A 135 10.29 5.51 -5.55
C TYR A 135 9.48 5.49 -6.86
N VAL A 136 9.85 6.31 -7.85
CA VAL A 136 9.21 6.33 -9.18
C VAL A 136 9.34 4.97 -9.87
N ALA A 137 10.52 4.35 -9.82
CA ALA A 137 10.79 3.06 -10.45
C ALA A 137 9.95 1.90 -9.83
N GLN A 138 9.61 1.99 -8.55
CA GLN A 138 8.91 0.93 -7.82
C GLN A 138 7.41 1.16 -7.67
N ASN A 139 6.96 2.42 -7.70
CA ASN A 139 5.56 2.79 -7.51
C ASN A 139 4.76 2.58 -8.80
N LYS A 140 3.98 1.50 -8.84
CA LYS A 140 3.14 1.14 -10.00
C LYS A 140 1.98 2.12 -10.25
N ASN A 141 1.60 2.88 -9.23
CA ASN A 141 0.49 3.84 -9.28
C ASN A 141 0.94 5.21 -9.77
N LEU A 142 2.24 5.46 -9.79
CA LEU A 142 2.81 6.71 -10.27
C LEU A 142 3.22 6.59 -11.73
N ARG A 143 2.59 7.40 -12.58
CA ARG A 143 2.98 7.52 -13.99
C ARG A 143 3.73 8.84 -14.14
N MET A 144 5.02 8.77 -14.28
CA MET A 144 5.90 9.90 -14.51
C MET A 144 6.74 9.62 -15.76
N ASP A 145 6.76 10.55 -16.68
CA ASP A 145 7.61 10.42 -17.87
C ASP A 145 9.08 10.80 -17.57
N ASN A 146 9.97 10.42 -18.48
CA ASN A 146 11.40 10.69 -18.30
C ASN A 146 11.72 12.18 -18.24
N ILE A 147 10.94 13.03 -18.92
CA ILE A 147 11.17 14.48 -18.96
C ILE A 147 10.86 15.07 -17.57
N GLN A 148 9.75 14.66 -16.97
CA GLN A 148 9.36 15.08 -15.62
C GLN A 148 10.37 14.62 -14.57
N LEU A 149 10.82 13.36 -14.67
CA LEU A 149 11.81 12.81 -13.74
C LEU A 149 13.15 13.57 -13.88
N GLU A 150 13.59 13.84 -15.09
CA GLU A 150 14.82 14.59 -15.35
C GLU A 150 14.69 16.04 -14.89
N TYR A 151 13.53 16.67 -15.05
CA TYR A 151 13.27 17.99 -14.48
C TYR A 151 13.50 18.00 -12.94
N VAL A 152 12.89 17.08 -12.21
CA VAL A 152 13.05 16.99 -10.74
C VAL A 152 14.52 16.73 -10.37
N ARG A 153 15.19 15.84 -11.09
CA ARG A 153 16.62 15.51 -10.88
C ARG A 153 17.53 16.72 -11.03
N ASN A 154 17.23 17.58 -12.01
CA ASN A 154 18.06 18.76 -12.33
C ASN A 154 17.76 19.99 -11.46
N LEU A 155 16.79 19.90 -10.54
CA LEU A 155 16.52 20.99 -9.61
C LEU A 155 17.75 21.25 -8.71
N SER A 156 18.19 22.50 -8.70
CA SER A 156 19.31 22.96 -7.89
C SER A 156 18.89 23.50 -6.53
N THR A 157 17.64 23.94 -6.40
CA THR A 157 17.10 24.53 -5.19
C THR A 157 16.52 23.46 -4.28
N PRO A 158 17.08 23.19 -3.09
CA PRO A 158 16.64 22.10 -2.22
C PRO A 158 15.16 22.22 -1.78
N GLY A 159 14.67 23.44 -1.54
CA GLY A 159 13.26 23.68 -1.20
C GLY A 159 12.32 23.32 -2.34
N ALA A 160 12.63 23.75 -3.57
CA ALA A 160 11.85 23.39 -4.76
C ALA A 160 11.90 21.87 -5.05
N LEU A 161 13.03 21.21 -4.79
CA LEU A 161 13.16 19.75 -4.91
C LEU A 161 12.17 19.05 -3.97
N ALA A 162 12.15 19.43 -2.70
CA ALA A 162 11.21 18.86 -1.73
C ALA A 162 9.75 19.06 -2.14
N ASP A 163 9.41 20.24 -2.65
CA ASP A 163 8.07 20.56 -3.11
C ASP A 163 7.68 19.76 -4.36
N GLN A 164 8.57 19.64 -5.34
CA GLN A 164 8.29 18.85 -6.56
C GLN A 164 8.14 17.36 -6.25
N VAL A 165 8.99 16.78 -5.40
CA VAL A 165 8.84 15.39 -4.95
C VAL A 165 7.50 15.19 -4.25
N THR A 166 7.09 16.12 -3.37
CA THR A 166 5.80 16.07 -2.68
C THR A 166 4.63 16.15 -3.65
N SER A 167 4.72 17.04 -4.64
CA SER A 167 3.68 17.19 -5.67
C SER A 167 3.42 15.90 -6.45
N HIS A 168 4.49 15.24 -6.86
CA HIS A 168 4.42 14.01 -7.66
C HIS A 168 4.19 12.74 -6.84
N SER A 169 4.31 12.81 -5.51
CA SER A 169 4.09 11.64 -4.64
C SER A 169 2.61 11.22 -4.57
N THR A 170 2.37 9.96 -4.24
CA THR A 170 1.03 9.42 -3.95
C THR A 170 0.70 9.45 -2.46
N TRP A 171 1.39 10.29 -1.67
CA TRP A 171 1.21 10.40 -0.23
C TRP A 171 -0.16 10.94 0.16
N GLU A 172 -0.60 10.56 1.34
CA GLU A 172 -1.84 11.06 1.93
C GLU A 172 -1.79 12.58 2.17
N VAL A 173 -2.98 13.19 2.23
CA VAL A 173 -3.14 14.63 2.47
C VAL A 173 -2.39 15.08 3.72
N ALA A 174 -2.47 14.31 4.80
CA ALA A 174 -1.81 14.64 6.06
C ALA A 174 -0.27 14.70 5.92
N ASP A 175 0.33 13.74 5.23
CA ASP A 175 1.78 13.71 4.99
C ASP A 175 2.24 14.90 4.13
N LYS A 176 1.48 15.22 3.08
CA LYS A 176 1.78 16.37 2.22
C LYS A 176 1.61 17.70 2.97
N GLN A 177 0.59 17.80 3.81
CA GLN A 177 0.32 19.01 4.58
C GLN A 177 1.45 19.31 5.57
N ILE A 178 1.97 18.30 6.25
CA ILE A 178 3.13 18.43 7.15
C ILE A 178 4.36 19.02 6.41
N ILE A 179 4.54 18.69 5.14
CA ILE A 179 5.62 19.22 4.30
C ILE A 179 5.36 20.69 3.91
N VAL A 180 4.09 21.05 3.63
CA VAL A 180 3.71 22.45 3.38
C VAL A 180 3.94 23.31 4.61
N GLU A 181 3.69 22.79 5.80
CA GLU A 181 3.87 23.49 7.08
C GLU A 181 5.35 23.63 7.50
N ALA A 182 6.23 22.78 6.98
CA ALA A 182 7.66 22.84 7.26
C ALA A 182 8.32 24.05 6.57
N ILE A 183 8.60 25.09 7.34
CA ILE A 183 9.23 26.33 6.87
C ILE A 183 10.72 26.12 6.63
N SER A 184 11.40 25.37 7.50
CA SER A 184 12.80 25.04 7.36
C SER A 184 13.01 24.07 6.19
N ILE A 185 13.89 24.45 5.25
CA ILE A 185 14.25 23.60 4.10
C ILE A 185 14.84 22.27 4.58
N ARG A 186 15.67 22.29 5.62
CA ARG A 186 16.25 21.07 6.20
C ARG A 186 15.14 20.14 6.72
N GLU A 187 14.25 20.64 7.55
CA GLU A 187 13.16 19.85 8.11
C GLU A 187 12.25 19.29 7.01
N ARG A 188 11.99 20.10 5.97
CA ARG A 188 11.19 19.67 4.80
C ARG A 188 11.83 18.52 4.06
N LEU A 189 13.12 18.57 3.78
CA LEU A 189 13.86 17.47 3.15
C LEU A 189 13.89 16.22 4.02
N GLU A 190 14.08 16.37 5.34
CA GLU A 190 14.07 15.25 6.28
C GLU A 190 12.68 14.53 6.25
N LYS A 191 11.58 15.28 6.25
CA LYS A 191 10.22 14.72 6.16
C LYS A 191 9.96 14.03 4.82
N VAL A 192 10.40 14.65 3.72
CA VAL A 192 10.31 14.03 2.38
C VAL A 192 11.09 12.73 2.33
N LEU A 193 12.32 12.72 2.82
CA LEU A 193 13.17 11.53 2.85
C LEU A 193 12.57 10.43 3.73
N GLN A 194 12.00 10.78 4.88
CA GLN A 194 11.32 9.85 5.77
C GLN A 194 10.13 9.17 5.06
N ASN A 195 9.30 9.94 4.35
CA ASN A 195 8.17 9.40 3.60
C ASN A 195 8.62 8.50 2.44
N LEU A 196 9.66 8.91 1.70
CA LEU A 196 10.24 8.09 0.63
C LEU A 196 10.76 6.75 1.17
N ASN A 197 11.51 6.76 2.26
CA ASN A 197 12.07 5.55 2.86
C ASN A 197 10.96 4.62 3.35
N ARG A 198 9.94 5.15 4.04
CA ARG A 198 8.76 4.39 4.46
C ARG A 198 8.10 3.66 3.30
N ASP A 199 7.88 4.35 2.18
CA ASP A 199 7.22 3.77 1.02
C ASP A 199 8.11 2.75 0.30
N LEU A 200 9.42 3.00 0.20
CA LEU A 200 10.38 2.04 -0.35
C LEU A 200 10.43 0.75 0.47
N GLU A 201 10.43 0.85 1.81
CA GLU A 201 10.35 -0.31 2.70
C GLU A 201 9.03 -1.09 2.48
N ASN A 202 7.90 -0.39 2.35
CA ASN A 202 6.60 -0.99 2.04
C ASN A 202 6.62 -1.73 0.69
N PHE A 203 7.17 -1.13 -0.36
CA PHE A 203 7.28 -1.78 -1.67
C PHE A 203 8.14 -3.05 -1.62
N GLU A 204 9.23 -3.05 -0.86
CA GLU A 204 10.06 -4.25 -0.67
C GLU A 204 9.31 -5.33 0.13
N MET A 205 8.52 -4.94 1.12
CA MET A 205 7.65 -5.87 1.87
C MET A 205 6.59 -6.49 0.96
N ASP A 206 5.90 -5.68 0.16
CA ASP A 206 4.89 -6.12 -0.80
C ASP A 206 5.46 -7.10 -1.83
N LYS A 207 6.67 -6.84 -2.35
CA LYS A 207 7.38 -7.77 -3.23
C LYS A 207 7.63 -9.13 -2.57
N LYS A 208 8.10 -9.12 -1.32
CA LYS A 208 8.35 -10.35 -0.55
C LYS A 208 7.05 -11.14 -0.31
N ILE A 209 5.96 -10.44 0.03
CA ILE A 209 4.65 -11.06 0.22
C ILE A 209 4.15 -11.65 -1.10
N ALA A 210 4.21 -10.88 -2.20
CA ALA A 210 3.78 -11.36 -3.51
C ALA A 210 4.58 -12.57 -4.00
N ALA A 211 5.90 -12.60 -3.77
CA ALA A 211 6.75 -13.72 -4.10
C ALA A 211 6.38 -14.98 -3.30
N ARG A 212 6.11 -14.83 -1.99
CA ARG A 212 5.70 -15.94 -1.12
C ARG A 212 4.31 -16.48 -1.50
N VAL A 213 3.36 -15.60 -1.80
CA VAL A 213 2.02 -15.99 -2.28
C VAL A 213 2.12 -16.74 -3.60
N LYS A 214 2.94 -16.26 -4.54
CA LYS A 214 3.17 -16.96 -5.82
C LYS A 214 3.76 -18.35 -5.61
N GLU A 215 4.80 -18.46 -4.78
CA GLU A 215 5.42 -19.75 -4.46
C GLU A 215 4.41 -20.75 -3.87
N GLN A 216 3.54 -20.28 -2.97
CA GLN A 216 2.51 -21.11 -2.35
C GLN A 216 1.42 -21.53 -3.35
N MET A 217 1.04 -20.63 -4.28
CA MET A 217 0.13 -20.96 -5.38
C MET A 217 0.74 -22.02 -6.32
N ASP A 218 2.02 -21.88 -6.69
CA ASP A 218 2.73 -22.81 -7.55
C ASP A 218 2.85 -24.20 -6.88
N GLN A 219 3.11 -24.24 -5.55
CA GLN A 219 3.12 -25.48 -4.78
C GLN A 219 1.74 -26.16 -4.75
N ASN A 220 0.67 -25.41 -4.45
CA ASN A 220 -0.69 -25.94 -4.42
C ASN A 220 -1.12 -26.47 -5.79
N GLN A 221 -0.79 -25.76 -6.87
CA GLN A 221 -1.08 -26.19 -8.23
C GLN A 221 -0.33 -27.49 -8.58
N ARG A 222 0.93 -27.60 -8.17
CA ARG A 222 1.74 -28.81 -8.37
C ARG A 222 1.19 -29.99 -7.57
N GLU A 223 0.77 -29.78 -6.31
CA GLU A 223 0.14 -30.81 -5.49
C GLU A 223 -1.20 -31.28 -6.10
N TYR A 224 -2.01 -30.35 -6.57
CA TYR A 224 -3.26 -30.68 -7.27
C TYR A 224 -2.99 -31.52 -8.51
N TYR A 225 -2.04 -31.11 -9.35
CA TYR A 225 -1.67 -31.87 -10.56
C TYR A 225 -1.17 -33.28 -10.23
N LEU A 226 -0.29 -33.42 -9.22
CA LEU A 226 0.19 -34.72 -8.78
C LEU A 226 -0.93 -35.62 -8.23
N ARG A 227 -1.89 -35.03 -7.52
CA ARG A 227 -3.06 -35.76 -7.01
C ARG A 227 -3.95 -36.26 -8.14
N GLU A 228 -4.20 -35.43 -9.16
CA GLU A 228 -4.96 -35.85 -10.34
C GLU A 228 -4.22 -36.91 -11.17
N GLN A 229 -2.90 -36.82 -11.31
CA GLN A 229 -2.11 -37.86 -11.93
C GLN A 229 -2.19 -39.20 -11.14
N MET A 230 -2.07 -39.15 -9.82
CA MET A 230 -2.21 -40.35 -8.97
C MET A 230 -3.60 -40.98 -9.12
N LYS A 231 -4.64 -40.14 -9.22
CA LYS A 231 -6.02 -40.61 -9.44
C LYS A 231 -6.20 -41.25 -10.81
N ALA A 232 -5.61 -40.67 -11.88
CA ALA A 232 -5.61 -41.22 -13.22
C ALA A 232 -4.85 -42.56 -13.30
N ILE A 233 -3.67 -42.63 -12.70
CA ILE A 233 -2.87 -43.87 -12.62
C ILE A 233 -3.64 -44.94 -11.82
N GLY A 234 -4.29 -44.57 -10.72
CA GLY A 234 -5.12 -45.48 -9.95
C GLY A 234 -6.27 -46.09 -10.78
N LYS A 235 -6.90 -45.27 -11.64
CA LYS A 235 -7.95 -45.74 -12.59
C LYS A 235 -7.36 -46.71 -13.66
N GLU A 236 -6.19 -46.41 -14.21
CA GLU A 236 -5.54 -47.25 -15.22
C GLU A 236 -5.03 -48.57 -14.65
N LEU A 237 -4.60 -48.62 -13.39
CA LEU A 237 -4.13 -49.83 -12.71
C LEU A 237 -5.25 -50.72 -12.16
N GLY A 238 -6.53 -50.48 -12.56
CA GLY A 238 -7.66 -51.27 -12.15
C GLY A 238 -8.13 -51.05 -10.72
N GLY A 239 -7.66 -49.98 -10.08
CA GLY A 239 -8.26 -49.46 -8.87
C GLY A 239 -9.53 -48.68 -9.22
N GLY A 240 -10.66 -49.37 -9.39
CA GLY A 240 -11.94 -48.77 -9.70
C GLY A 240 -12.33 -47.69 -8.70
N GLU A 241 -13.21 -46.78 -9.12
CA GLU A 241 -13.85 -45.75 -8.32
C GLU A 241 -14.65 -46.30 -7.11
N ASP A 242 -14.64 -47.63 -6.96
CA ASP A 242 -15.47 -48.39 -6.00
C ASP A 242 -14.89 -48.43 -4.58
N GLY A 243 -13.69 -47.91 -4.34
CA GLY A 243 -13.10 -47.96 -3.00
C GLY A 243 -13.92 -47.30 -1.90
N PRO A 244 -14.44 -46.08 -2.07
CA PRO A 244 -15.34 -45.48 -1.13
C PRO A 244 -16.76 -46.05 -1.21
N ALA A 245 -17.21 -46.43 -2.41
CA ALA A 245 -18.53 -47.02 -2.64
C ALA A 245 -18.63 -48.47 -2.08
N GLU A 246 -17.57 -49.30 -2.23
CA GLU A 246 -17.51 -50.64 -1.62
C GLU A 246 -17.56 -50.56 -0.08
N VAL A 247 -16.89 -49.60 0.53
CA VAL A 247 -16.89 -49.43 2.00
C VAL A 247 -18.29 -48.96 2.48
N GLU A 248 -18.92 -48.05 1.75
CA GLU A 248 -20.26 -47.59 2.06
C GLU A 248 -21.31 -48.71 1.85
N GLU A 249 -21.19 -49.48 0.76
CA GLU A 249 -22.03 -50.62 0.50
C GLU A 249 -21.88 -51.74 1.57
N LEU A 250 -20.63 -51.99 2.04
CA LEU A 250 -20.38 -52.87 3.15
C LEU A 250 -20.96 -52.35 4.49
N ARG A 251 -20.90 -51.05 4.71
CA ARG A 251 -21.52 -50.39 5.88
C ARG A 251 -23.04 -50.56 5.86
N GLU A 252 -23.67 -50.32 4.72
CA GLU A 252 -25.13 -50.49 4.56
C GLU A 252 -25.55 -51.96 4.75
N LYS A 253 -24.78 -52.93 4.21
CA LYS A 253 -25.01 -54.33 4.41
C LYS A 253 -24.89 -54.77 5.89
N ILE A 254 -23.88 -54.25 6.63
CA ILE A 254 -23.74 -54.49 8.07
C ILE A 254 -24.94 -53.95 8.85
N MET A 255 -25.49 -52.81 8.44
CA MET A 255 -26.65 -52.20 9.09
C MET A 255 -27.95 -52.95 8.76
N ALA A 256 -28.09 -53.52 7.52
CA ALA A 256 -29.30 -54.16 7.03
C ALA A 256 -29.49 -55.62 7.54
N VAL A 257 -28.42 -56.29 7.92
CA VAL A 257 -28.43 -57.73 8.30
C VAL A 257 -29.04 -57.99 9.71
N GLY A 258 -29.31 -56.92 10.52
CA GLY A 258 -29.99 -57.05 11.81
C GLY A 258 -29.15 -57.85 12.85
N MET A 259 -27.85 -57.71 12.86
CA MET A 259 -26.94 -58.36 13.81
C MET A 259 -27.16 -57.86 15.26
N PRO A 260 -26.89 -58.70 16.29
CA PRO A 260 -26.86 -58.25 17.65
C PRO A 260 -25.89 -57.07 17.85
N GLU A 261 -26.27 -56.06 18.62
CA GLU A 261 -25.62 -54.76 18.78
C GLU A 261 -24.07 -54.83 18.99
N LYS A 262 -23.61 -55.80 19.82
CA LYS A 262 -22.21 -56.07 20.08
C LYS A 262 -21.42 -56.60 18.87
N VAL A 263 -22.10 -57.31 17.97
CA VAL A 263 -21.51 -57.86 16.75
C VAL A 263 -21.41 -56.81 15.67
N GLN A 264 -22.46 -55.97 15.56
CA GLN A 264 -22.53 -54.85 14.66
C GLN A 264 -21.43 -53.80 14.97
N GLU A 265 -21.24 -53.48 16.25
CA GLU A 265 -20.18 -52.55 16.68
C GLU A 265 -18.77 -53.09 16.35
N LYS A 266 -18.53 -54.39 16.52
CA LYS A 266 -17.27 -55.02 16.13
C LYS A 266 -17.05 -54.98 14.61
N ALA A 267 -18.07 -55.29 13.82
CA ALA A 267 -17.99 -55.25 12.36
C ALA A 267 -17.68 -53.84 11.81
N LEU A 268 -18.32 -52.81 12.39
CA LEU A 268 -18.05 -51.41 12.05
C LEU A 268 -16.64 -50.97 12.44
N LYS A 269 -16.12 -51.43 13.59
CA LYS A 269 -14.72 -51.14 14.01
C LYS A 269 -13.69 -51.82 13.09
N GLU A 270 -13.92 -53.05 12.64
CA GLU A 270 -13.02 -53.71 11.68
C GLU A 270 -13.11 -53.06 10.28
N LEU A 271 -14.29 -52.61 9.85
CA LEU A 271 -14.43 -51.88 8.60
C LEU A 271 -13.63 -50.54 8.64
N ALA A 272 -13.75 -49.77 9.72
CA ALA A 272 -12.96 -48.55 9.93
C ALA A 272 -11.44 -48.82 10.03
N ARG A 273 -11.04 -49.99 10.51
CA ARG A 273 -9.62 -50.42 10.53
C ARG A 273 -9.10 -50.77 9.14
N LEU A 274 -9.90 -51.45 8.33
CA LEU A 274 -9.60 -51.76 6.92
C LEU A 274 -9.46 -50.46 6.09
N GLU A 275 -10.36 -49.50 6.31
CA GLU A 275 -10.28 -48.15 5.70
C GLU A 275 -8.92 -47.51 6.00
N ARG A 276 -8.50 -47.45 7.25
CA ARG A 276 -7.22 -46.85 7.64
C ARG A 276 -6.00 -47.61 7.10
N THR A 277 -6.06 -48.95 7.01
CA THR A 277 -4.93 -49.77 6.54
C THR A 277 -4.76 -49.65 5.03
N ARG A 278 -5.84 -49.47 4.27
CA ARG A 278 -5.84 -49.36 2.80
C ARG A 278 -5.35 -47.96 2.36
N TRP A 279 -5.52 -46.93 3.19
CA TRP A 279 -5.10 -45.54 2.90
C TRP A 279 -3.74 -45.15 3.49
N GLN A 280 -3.05 -46.05 4.23
CA GLN A 280 -1.66 -45.75 4.62
C GLN A 280 -0.73 -46.05 3.45
N PRO A 281 -0.05 -45.06 2.85
CA PRO A 281 0.98 -45.32 1.87
C PRO A 281 2.07 -46.18 2.53
N ARG A 282 2.60 -47.17 1.82
CA ARG A 282 3.65 -48.13 2.24
C ARG A 282 4.96 -47.48 2.75
N ARG A 283 4.91 -46.30 3.29
CA ARG A 283 6.08 -45.51 3.71
C ARG A 283 6.72 -45.97 5.02
N ASN A 284 6.04 -46.81 5.81
CA ASN A 284 6.54 -47.15 7.14
C ASN A 284 7.21 -48.55 7.26
N ARG A 285 7.32 -49.35 6.19
CA ARG A 285 8.06 -50.63 6.29
C ARG A 285 9.57 -50.47 6.12
N ARG A 286 10.07 -49.42 5.47
CA ARG A 286 11.52 -49.21 5.31
C ARG A 286 12.18 -48.57 6.53
N SER A 287 11.48 -47.66 7.25
CA SER A 287 12.04 -47.04 8.44
C SER A 287 12.10 -47.95 9.67
N GLN A 288 11.25 -48.97 9.76
CA GLN A 288 11.37 -49.97 10.84
C GLN A 288 12.50 -50.99 10.61
N LEU A 289 12.86 -51.29 9.36
CA LEU A 289 14.00 -52.15 9.02
C LEU A 289 15.35 -51.44 9.24
N PHE A 290 15.43 -50.14 9.02
CA PHE A 290 16.64 -49.33 9.31
C PHE A 290 16.85 -49.09 10.81
N GLY A 291 15.77 -48.93 11.60
CA GLY A 291 15.86 -48.79 13.05
C GLY A 291 16.24 -50.04 13.81
N LEU A 292 16.06 -51.24 13.21
CA LEU A 292 16.51 -52.53 13.77
C LEU A 292 17.97 -52.86 13.38
N ALA A 293 18.46 -52.36 12.26
CA ALA A 293 19.86 -52.53 11.84
C ALA A 293 20.82 -51.69 12.71
N ASP A 294 20.42 -50.48 13.13
CA ASP A 294 21.26 -49.64 13.99
C ASP A 294 21.32 -50.11 15.44
N ARG A 295 20.30 -50.80 15.95
CA ARG A 295 20.37 -51.41 17.30
C ARG A 295 21.28 -52.62 17.38
N ASN A 296 21.43 -53.37 16.30
CA ASN A 296 22.35 -54.52 16.27
C ASN A 296 23.82 -54.12 16.04
N ALA A 297 24.08 -52.96 15.44
CA ALA A 297 25.44 -52.43 15.26
C ALA A 297 26.06 -51.85 16.56
N VAL A 298 25.23 -51.31 17.45
CA VAL A 298 25.69 -50.74 18.71
C VAL A 298 25.97 -51.81 19.77
N ASP A 299 25.32 -52.98 19.70
CA ASP A 299 25.54 -54.09 20.66
C ASP A 299 26.77 -54.96 20.34
N GLN A 300 27.30 -54.94 19.12
CA GLN A 300 28.51 -55.64 18.76
C GLN A 300 29.81 -54.88 19.09
N THR A 301 29.77 -53.59 19.27
CA THR A 301 30.95 -52.78 19.64
C THR A 301 31.21 -52.74 21.17
N ARG A 302 30.29 -53.22 22.01
CA ARG A 302 30.48 -53.29 23.47
C ARG A 302 31.04 -54.63 23.99
N ARG A 303 31.35 -55.60 23.12
CA ARG A 303 31.91 -56.91 23.53
C ARG A 303 33.36 -57.15 23.14
N ARG A 304 34.13 -56.14 22.78
CA ARG A 304 35.57 -56.30 22.57
C ARG A 304 36.31 -55.19 23.32
N ASP A 305 36.52 -55.43 24.59
CA ASP A 305 37.70 -54.95 25.29
C ASP A 305 37.93 -55.85 26.53
N PRO A 306 38.90 -56.76 26.44
CA PRO A 306 39.52 -57.32 27.63
C PRO A 306 40.94 -56.79 27.76
N GLY A 307 41.17 -56.00 28.79
CA GLY A 307 42.37 -55.72 29.52
C GLY A 307 43.75 -56.00 28.93
N HIS A 308 44.54 -54.97 28.97
CA HIS A 308 45.88 -54.90 29.65
C HIS A 308 46.26 -53.44 29.77
#